data_999df4bcf84da2d79c30be0b4a854876
#
_entry.id   999df4bcf84da2d79c30be0b4a854876
#
_cell.length_a   1.000
_cell.length_b   1.000
_cell.length_c   1.000
_cell.angle_alpha   90.00
_cell.angle_beta   90.00
_cell.angle_gamma   90.00
#
_symmetry.space_group_name_H-M   'P 1'
#
loop_
_entity.id
_entity.type
_entity.pdbx_description
1 polymer ?
#
loop_
_entity_poly.entity_id
_entity_poly.type
_entity_poly.pdbx_seq_one_letter_code
_entity_poly.pdbx_strand_id
1 'polypeptide(L)'
;MDRADHKVKDASFIETKALGTADATVTSGAMDLGALSARGARLEHGDCELEIQAPALNTTQLPDADTNTYSIETDDDVAWGSAKIIADKVIVQTGAGGAGAAAVTERFRLPSNCERYVRVKSVLAGGTGDCSGASMTVSLLF
;
A
#
# COMPACT_ATOMS: atom_id res chain seq x y z
N MET A 1 -15.29 24.71 -3.79
CA MET A 1 -14.38 24.39 -2.70
C MET A 1 -14.23 22.88 -2.66
N ASP A 2 -13.10 22.41 -3.10
CA ASP A 2 -12.86 20.96 -3.18
C ASP A 2 -12.60 20.42 -1.77
N ARG A 3 -13.50 19.62 -1.23
CA ARG A 3 -13.34 19.01 0.11
C ARG A 3 -12.26 17.92 0.16
N ALA A 4 -11.66 17.60 -0.97
CA ALA A 4 -10.64 16.55 -1.07
C ALA A 4 -9.28 16.94 -0.44
N ASP A 5 -9.02 18.22 -0.25
CA ASP A 5 -7.71 18.71 0.20
C ASP A 5 -7.54 18.80 1.73
N HIS A 6 -8.55 18.44 2.51
CA HIS A 6 -8.51 18.58 3.97
C HIS A 6 -8.33 17.27 4.74
N LYS A 7 -8.02 16.18 4.05
CA LYS A 7 -7.74 14.92 4.75
C LYS A 7 -6.38 14.98 5.45
N VAL A 8 -6.41 14.74 6.75
CA VAL A 8 -5.24 14.77 7.61
C VAL A 8 -4.65 13.37 7.71
N LYS A 9 -3.34 13.25 7.51
CA LYS A 9 -2.62 12.01 7.78
C LYS A 9 -2.50 11.82 9.29
N ASP A 10 -2.90 10.66 9.79
CA ASP A 10 -2.65 10.30 11.18
C ASP A 10 -1.19 9.85 11.30
N ALA A 11 -0.41 10.57 12.10
CA ALA A 11 1.00 10.26 12.32
C ALA A 11 1.22 8.86 12.94
N SER A 12 0.21 8.31 13.61
CA SER A 12 0.25 6.96 14.19
C SER A 12 0.09 5.86 13.13
N PHE A 13 -0.35 6.21 11.90
CA PHE A 13 -0.61 5.28 10.80
C PHE A 13 0.16 5.66 9.54
N ILE A 14 1.38 6.10 9.70
CA ILE A 14 2.33 6.29 8.61
C ILE A 14 3.43 5.23 8.78
N GLU A 15 3.63 4.44 7.75
CA GLU A 15 4.67 3.42 7.73
C GLU A 15 5.48 3.50 6.43
N THR A 16 6.78 3.38 6.58
CA THR A 16 7.71 3.22 5.46
C THR A 16 8.25 1.79 5.44
N LYS A 17 8.08 1.10 4.33
CA LYS A 17 8.48 -0.30 4.17
C LYS A 17 9.37 -0.47 2.96
N ALA A 18 10.56 -1.04 3.16
CA ALA A 18 11.44 -1.43 2.06
C ALA A 18 10.75 -2.45 1.15
N LEU A 19 10.93 -2.28 -0.16
CA LEU A 19 10.44 -3.21 -1.17
C LEU A 19 11.32 -4.45 -1.23
N GLY A 20 10.89 -5.44 -2.00
CA GLY A 20 11.58 -6.73 -2.11
C GLY A 20 12.58 -6.82 -3.24
N THR A 21 13.31 -7.93 -3.25
CA THR A 21 14.12 -8.40 -4.37
C THR A 21 13.26 -9.16 -5.39
N ALA A 22 13.89 -9.70 -6.44
CA ALA A 22 13.22 -10.47 -7.50
C ALA A 22 12.22 -11.50 -6.97
N ASP A 23 11.04 -11.50 -7.54
CA ASP A 23 9.91 -12.40 -7.21
C ASP A 23 9.47 -12.39 -5.73
N ALA A 24 9.89 -11.39 -4.98
CA ALA A 24 9.52 -11.28 -3.57
C ALA A 24 8.17 -10.60 -3.37
N THR A 25 7.49 -11.05 -2.33
CA THR A 25 6.31 -10.41 -1.77
C THR A 25 6.69 -9.73 -0.46
N VAL A 26 6.38 -8.45 -0.33
CA VAL A 26 6.60 -7.66 0.88
C VAL A 26 5.27 -7.06 1.33
N THR A 27 5.00 -7.09 2.63
CA THR A 27 3.80 -6.46 3.21
C THR A 27 4.20 -5.36 4.18
N SER A 28 3.41 -4.28 4.20
CA SER A 28 3.49 -3.28 5.26
C SER A 28 3.07 -3.89 6.60
N GLY A 29 3.33 -3.20 7.70
CA GLY A 29 2.72 -3.52 8.98
C GLY A 29 1.20 -3.41 8.94
N ALA A 30 0.55 -4.07 9.87
CA ALA A 30 -0.89 -4.03 10.02
C ALA A 30 -1.33 -2.67 10.59
N MET A 31 -2.29 -2.03 9.94
CA MET A 31 -3.01 -0.87 10.47
C MET A 31 -4.25 -1.38 11.18
N ASP A 32 -4.35 -1.16 12.49
CA ASP A 32 -5.49 -1.59 13.32
C ASP A 32 -6.62 -0.55 13.28
N LEU A 33 -7.62 -0.78 12.46
CA LEU A 33 -8.81 0.07 12.35
C LEU A 33 -9.72 -0.06 13.58
N GLY A 34 -9.63 -1.17 14.32
CA GLY A 34 -10.38 -1.39 15.54
C GLY A 34 -9.94 -0.50 16.70
N ALA A 35 -8.67 -0.09 16.76
CA ALA A 35 -8.16 0.86 17.74
C ALA A 35 -8.80 2.25 17.62
N LEU A 36 -9.27 2.61 16.44
CA LEU A 36 -9.98 3.86 16.18
C LEU A 36 -11.42 3.82 16.73
N SER A 37 -12.07 2.65 16.71
CA SER A 37 -13.42 2.48 17.26
C SER A 37 -13.43 2.54 18.80
N ALA A 38 -12.36 2.17 19.46
CA ALA A 38 -12.21 2.23 20.93
C ALA A 38 -12.18 3.66 21.47
N ARG A 39 -11.90 4.67 20.66
CA ARG A 39 -11.91 6.08 21.01
C ARG A 39 -13.30 6.74 20.90
N GLY A 40 -14.38 5.97 20.71
CA GLY A 40 -15.73 6.48 20.66
C GLY A 40 -16.11 7.15 19.33
N ALA A 41 -15.20 7.22 18.39
CA ALA A 41 -15.48 7.60 17.03
C ALA A 41 -15.88 6.32 16.28
N ARG A 42 -17.15 6.14 15.98
CA ARG A 42 -17.56 5.27 14.88
C ARG A 42 -17.06 5.92 13.59
N LEU A 43 -15.81 5.68 13.29
CA LEU A 43 -15.33 5.90 11.93
C LEU A 43 -16.03 4.83 11.09
N GLU A 44 -17.10 5.23 10.43
CA GLU A 44 -17.59 4.44 9.32
C GLU A 44 -16.40 4.33 8.38
N HIS A 45 -15.97 3.09 8.07
CA HIS A 45 -14.79 2.82 7.23
C HIS A 45 -14.82 3.61 5.92
N GLY A 46 -16.00 4.07 5.52
CA GLY A 46 -16.22 4.90 4.35
C GLY A 46 -15.57 6.29 4.39
N ASP A 47 -15.13 6.77 5.54
CA ASP A 47 -14.45 8.07 5.66
C ASP A 47 -12.94 7.96 5.71
N CYS A 48 -12.40 6.72 5.84
CA CYS A 48 -10.97 6.46 5.82
C CYS A 48 -10.47 6.20 4.40
N GLU A 49 -9.35 6.80 4.06
CA GLU A 49 -8.61 6.51 2.84
C GLU A 49 -7.22 5.99 3.17
N LEU A 50 -6.76 5.02 2.40
CA LEU A 50 -5.39 4.54 2.43
C LEU A 50 -4.63 5.21 1.29
N GLU A 51 -3.54 5.91 1.61
CA GLU A 51 -2.63 6.47 0.63
C GLU A 51 -1.41 5.57 0.50
N ILE A 52 -1.09 5.18 -0.72
CA ILE A 52 0.12 4.42 -1.07
C ILE A 52 1.00 5.32 -1.91
N GLN A 53 2.22 5.57 -1.44
CA GLN A 53 3.25 6.25 -2.18
C GLN A 53 4.28 5.23 -2.64
N ALA A 54 4.20 4.84 -3.91
CA ALA A 54 5.18 4.00 -4.57
C ALA A 54 6.37 4.85 -5.01
N PRO A 55 7.62 4.49 -4.67
CA PRO A 55 8.79 5.26 -5.05
C PRO A 55 9.07 5.18 -6.54
N ALA A 56 9.83 6.13 -7.07
CA ALA A 56 10.46 5.96 -8.36
C ALA A 56 11.50 4.81 -8.29
N LEU A 57 11.51 3.97 -9.30
CA LEU A 57 12.42 2.83 -9.42
C LEU A 57 13.30 3.01 -10.65
N ASN A 58 14.60 2.81 -10.49
CA ASN A 58 15.53 2.87 -11.62
C ASN A 58 15.57 1.53 -12.39
N THR A 59 16.32 1.47 -13.48
CA THR A 59 16.40 0.28 -14.34
C THR A 59 17.01 -0.96 -13.65
N THR A 60 17.84 -0.79 -12.63
CA THR A 60 18.37 -1.90 -11.85
C THR A 60 17.34 -2.45 -10.88
N GLN A 61 16.53 -1.56 -10.31
CA GLN A 61 15.45 -1.93 -9.39
C GLN A 61 14.26 -2.55 -10.13
N LEU A 62 13.88 -1.97 -11.26
CA LEU A 62 12.78 -2.47 -12.10
C LEU A 62 13.23 -2.49 -13.57
N PRO A 63 13.89 -3.56 -14.01
CA PRO A 63 14.26 -3.77 -15.42
C PRO A 63 13.06 -3.76 -16.37
N ASP A 64 13.32 -3.60 -17.66
CA ASP A 64 12.28 -3.61 -18.68
C ASP A 64 11.45 -4.92 -18.62
N ALA A 65 10.16 -4.77 -18.68
CA ALA A 65 9.12 -5.81 -18.56
C ALA A 65 8.91 -6.37 -17.13
N ASP A 66 9.79 -6.11 -16.16
CA ASP A 66 9.51 -6.43 -14.76
C ASP A 66 8.41 -5.51 -14.22
N THR A 67 7.63 -6.01 -13.27
CA THR A 67 6.52 -5.27 -12.67
C THR A 67 6.60 -5.28 -11.15
N ASN A 68 6.27 -4.15 -10.52
CA ASN A 68 5.99 -4.08 -9.11
C ASN A 68 4.53 -3.65 -8.90
N THR A 69 3.76 -4.51 -8.27
CA THR A 69 2.31 -4.31 -8.07
C THR A 69 1.99 -4.13 -6.60
N TYR A 70 1.05 -3.25 -6.30
CA TYR A 70 0.61 -2.97 -4.94
C TYR A 70 -0.87 -3.31 -4.81
N SER A 71 -1.20 -4.13 -3.83
CA SER A 71 -2.58 -4.54 -3.52
C SER A 71 -2.89 -4.27 -2.05
N ILE A 72 -4.15 -4.09 -1.71
CA ILE A 72 -4.60 -3.86 -0.34
C ILE A 72 -5.26 -5.14 0.17
N GLU A 73 -4.81 -5.60 1.33
CA GLU A 73 -5.33 -6.78 2.03
C GLU A 73 -5.97 -6.38 3.36
N THR A 74 -6.98 -7.14 3.77
CA THR A 74 -7.65 -7.02 5.06
C THR A 74 -7.76 -8.39 5.75
N ASP A 75 -7.78 -8.38 7.08
CA ASP A 75 -8.00 -9.58 7.91
C ASP A 75 -8.62 -9.15 9.24
N ASP A 76 -9.34 -10.02 9.89
CA ASP A 76 -9.87 -9.84 11.24
C ASP A 76 -8.85 -10.20 12.33
N ASP A 77 -7.78 -10.93 11.96
CA ASP A 77 -6.70 -11.36 12.86
C ASP A 77 -5.35 -10.74 12.44
N VAL A 78 -4.62 -10.25 13.42
CA VAL A 78 -3.26 -9.70 13.24
C VAL A 78 -2.26 -10.75 12.76
N ALA A 79 -2.55 -12.03 12.91
CA ALA A 79 -1.73 -13.13 12.38
C ALA A 79 -1.88 -13.33 10.85
N TRP A 80 -2.86 -12.68 10.23
CA TRP A 80 -3.10 -12.75 8.78
C TRP A 80 -3.32 -14.18 8.25
N GLY A 81 -4.04 -14.98 9.02
CA GLY A 81 -4.35 -16.37 8.66
C GLY A 81 -5.37 -16.51 7.53
N SER A 82 -6.19 -15.51 7.32
CA SER A 82 -7.30 -15.47 6.37
C SER A 82 -7.32 -14.19 5.51
N ALA A 83 -6.16 -13.64 5.19
CA ALA A 83 -6.03 -12.40 4.46
C ALA A 83 -6.84 -12.39 3.15
N LYS A 84 -7.62 -11.35 2.96
CA LYS A 84 -8.46 -11.11 1.78
C LYS A 84 -7.96 -9.88 1.03
N ILE A 85 -7.88 -9.96 -0.29
CA ILE A 85 -7.58 -8.81 -1.13
C ILE A 85 -8.88 -8.01 -1.29
N ILE A 86 -8.87 -6.75 -0.85
CA ILE A 86 -9.99 -5.81 -1.02
C ILE A 86 -9.80 -4.87 -2.21
N ALA A 87 -8.56 -4.68 -2.64
CA ALA A 87 -8.24 -3.96 -3.88
C ALA A 87 -6.97 -4.56 -4.48
N ASP A 88 -7.10 -5.15 -5.66
CA ASP A 88 -5.98 -5.78 -6.36
C ASP A 88 -5.32 -4.78 -7.32
N LYS A 89 -3.99 -4.76 -7.32
CA LYS A 89 -3.17 -3.99 -8.25
C LYS A 89 -3.59 -2.52 -8.37
N VAL A 90 -3.81 -1.86 -7.23
CA VAL A 90 -4.16 -0.43 -7.19
C VAL A 90 -3.07 0.46 -7.78
N ILE A 91 -1.81 0.00 -7.72
CA ILE A 91 -0.67 0.58 -8.43
C ILE A 91 0.02 -0.56 -9.17
N VAL A 92 0.39 -0.31 -10.42
CA VAL A 92 1.25 -1.17 -11.24
C VAL A 92 2.37 -0.30 -11.81
N GLN A 93 3.60 -0.57 -11.38
CA GLN A 93 4.79 0.01 -11.98
C GLN A 93 5.40 -1.03 -12.92
N THR A 94 5.67 -0.64 -14.15
CA THR A 94 6.32 -1.50 -15.15
C THR A 94 7.60 -0.85 -15.61
N GLY A 95 8.70 -1.58 -15.57
CA GLY A 95 9.97 -1.14 -16.11
C GLY A 95 9.88 -1.02 -17.63
N ALA A 96 10.33 0.10 -18.18
CA ALA A 96 10.27 0.36 -19.61
C ALA A 96 11.38 1.30 -20.09
N GLY A 97 11.88 1.07 -21.29
CA GLY A 97 12.77 1.95 -22.00
C GLY A 97 14.14 2.17 -21.33
N GLY A 98 14.58 1.22 -20.49
CA GLY A 98 15.82 1.33 -19.72
C GLY A 98 15.80 2.43 -18.65
N ALA A 99 14.61 2.88 -18.25
CA ALA A 99 14.44 3.99 -17.30
C ALA A 99 13.81 3.57 -15.95
N GLY A 100 13.39 2.30 -15.81
CA GLY A 100 12.63 1.85 -14.65
C GLY A 100 11.20 2.36 -14.67
N ALA A 101 10.68 2.84 -13.53
CA ALA A 101 9.33 3.38 -13.42
C ALA A 101 9.26 4.65 -12.58
N ALA A 102 8.35 5.55 -12.91
CA ALA A 102 8.11 6.77 -12.15
C ALA A 102 7.44 6.48 -10.80
N ALA A 103 7.59 7.40 -9.84
CA ALA A 103 6.84 7.38 -8.59
C ALA A 103 5.35 7.55 -8.86
N VAL A 104 4.52 6.84 -8.08
CA VAL A 104 3.06 6.91 -8.16
C VAL A 104 2.49 7.05 -6.76
N THR A 105 1.53 7.95 -6.59
CA THR A 105 0.74 8.07 -5.35
C THR A 105 -0.72 7.84 -5.68
N GLU A 106 -1.33 6.88 -4.99
CA GLU A 106 -2.74 6.56 -5.12
C GLU A 106 -3.43 6.56 -3.77
N ARG A 107 -4.69 6.98 -3.75
CA ARG A 107 -5.57 6.94 -2.59
C ARG A 107 -6.71 5.98 -2.86
N PHE A 108 -6.97 5.14 -1.90
CA PHE A 108 -8.03 4.16 -1.95
C PHE A 108 -8.97 4.33 -0.76
N ARG A 109 -10.25 4.57 -1.03
CA ARG A 109 -11.27 4.64 0.00
C ARG A 109 -11.57 3.23 0.51
N LEU A 110 -11.44 3.02 1.82
CA LEU A 110 -11.70 1.71 2.41
C LEU A 110 -13.19 1.36 2.30
N PRO A 111 -13.53 0.16 1.79
CA PRO A 111 -14.92 -0.26 1.67
C PRO A 111 -15.50 -0.65 3.04
N SER A 112 -16.83 -0.66 3.14
CA SER A 112 -17.54 -1.02 4.38
C SER A 112 -17.32 -2.46 4.85
N ASN A 113 -16.90 -3.36 3.95
CA ASN A 113 -16.56 -4.75 4.26
C ASN A 113 -15.09 -4.95 4.63
N CYS A 114 -14.34 -3.89 4.81
CA CYS A 114 -12.99 -3.93 5.34
C CYS A 114 -13.02 -4.48 6.77
N GLU A 115 -12.14 -5.44 7.05
CA GLU A 115 -12.01 -6.04 8.36
C GLU A 115 -11.14 -5.18 9.29
N ARG A 116 -10.83 -5.66 10.49
CA ARG A 116 -10.16 -4.86 11.51
C ARG A 116 -8.77 -4.39 11.10
N TYR A 117 -8.00 -5.25 10.43
CA TYR A 117 -6.63 -4.96 10.03
C TYR A 117 -6.53 -4.75 8.52
N VAL A 118 -5.72 -3.80 8.12
CA VAL A 118 -5.42 -3.48 6.71
C VAL A 118 -3.91 -3.38 6.54
N ARG A 119 -3.41 -3.89 5.42
CA ARG A 119 -2.01 -3.72 4.99
C ARG A 119 -1.89 -3.61 3.49
N VAL A 120 -0.76 -3.11 3.03
CA VAL A 120 -0.41 -3.08 1.61
C VAL A 120 0.57 -4.22 1.32
N LYS A 121 0.27 -4.96 0.26
CA LYS A 121 1.15 -5.99 -0.29
C LYS A 121 1.79 -5.49 -1.58
N SER A 122 3.11 -5.54 -1.64
CA SER A 122 3.89 -5.28 -2.86
C SER A 122 4.47 -6.59 -3.39
N VAL A 123 4.35 -6.81 -4.68
CA VAL A 123 4.89 -8.00 -5.36
C VAL A 123 5.75 -7.55 -6.53
N LEU A 124 7.04 -7.88 -6.47
CA LEU A 124 7.97 -7.70 -7.58
C LEU A 124 7.99 -8.97 -8.41
N ALA A 125 7.65 -8.89 -9.68
CA ALA A 125 7.63 -10.00 -10.63
C ALA A 125 8.47 -9.67 -11.86
N GLY A 126 9.16 -10.69 -12.39
CA GLY A 126 10.01 -10.56 -13.58
C GLY A 126 11.40 -11.22 -13.42
N GLY A 127 11.78 -11.54 -12.20
CA GLY A 127 12.92 -12.43 -11.91
C GLY A 127 14.29 -11.79 -11.80
N THR A 128 14.46 -10.49 -12.09
CA THR A 128 15.81 -9.88 -12.13
C THR A 128 15.95 -8.57 -11.35
N GLY A 129 14.86 -7.90 -11.03
CA GLY A 129 14.87 -6.61 -10.32
C GLY A 129 15.26 -6.73 -8.85
N ASP A 130 15.81 -5.66 -8.29
CA ASP A 130 16.08 -5.53 -6.85
C ASP A 130 15.60 -4.15 -6.37
N CYS A 131 14.41 -4.13 -5.79
CA CYS A 131 13.80 -2.92 -5.22
C CYS A 131 14.15 -2.73 -3.73
N SER A 132 14.98 -3.56 -3.10
CA SER A 132 15.24 -3.52 -1.66
C SER A 132 15.83 -2.21 -1.16
N GLY A 133 16.48 -1.44 -2.05
CA GLY A 133 16.97 -0.09 -1.75
C GLY A 133 15.93 1.02 -1.83
N ALA A 134 14.71 0.72 -2.25
CA ALA A 134 13.59 1.65 -2.32
C ALA A 134 12.50 1.28 -1.31
N SER A 135 11.72 2.26 -0.88
CA SER A 135 10.66 2.04 0.12
C SER A 135 9.35 2.65 -0.34
N MET A 136 8.26 1.92 -0.12
CA MET A 136 6.91 2.48 -0.19
C MET A 136 6.56 3.17 1.13
N THR A 137 5.71 4.20 1.07
CA THR A 137 5.10 4.81 2.26
C THR A 137 3.60 4.58 2.20
N VAL A 138 3.03 4.11 3.29
CA VAL A 138 1.61 3.85 3.45
C VAL A 138 1.07 4.72 4.58
N SER A 139 -0.03 5.41 4.33
CA SER A 139 -0.63 6.32 5.30
C SER A 139 -2.14 6.15 5.34
N LEU A 140 -2.72 6.28 6.53
CA LEU A 140 -4.17 6.37 6.70
C LEU A 140 -4.58 7.84 6.79
N LEU A 141 -5.66 8.21 6.09
CA LEU A 141 -6.19 9.57 6.05
C LEU A 141 -7.65 9.58 6.52
N PHE A 142 -8.01 10.65 7.27
CA PHE A 142 -9.35 10.88 7.82
C PHE A 142 -9.93 12.19 7.33
#